data_97e8dbb50b7a134d4164b2d97b9653c4
#
_entry.id   97e8dbb50b7a134d4164b2d97b9653c4
#
_cell.length_a   1.000
_cell.length_b   1.000
_cell.length_c   1.000
_cell.angle_alpha   90.00
_cell.angle_beta   90.00
_cell.angle_gamma   90.00
#
_symmetry.space_group_name_H-M   'P 1'
#
loop_
_entity.id
_entity.type
_entity.pdbx_description
1 polymer ?
#
loop_
_entity_poly.entity_id
_entity_poly.type
_entity_poly.pdbx_seq_one_letter_code
_entity_poly.pdbx_strand_id
1 'polypeptide(L)'
;WQEINGKWYYLSTGVMKIYGKTYYEGYMITGWLPLGNDWYYLNSDGSMVTGLQTVGNNFYYFNASGKMQTGWQGINNKWYYFDNGGYGQKGWQMIAGNTYYFLDSYQMATGFQEISGNTYFFSTGVMKIYGKTYYEGYMVTGWLTLGSDWYYFDNTGKRLTGLQKVGNNLFYFNDSGKMQTGWQKVSNKWYYFDDSGYGQSGWKKLGNTWFYFNSQYQMLTGWQRINGKWYYLSTGVMEIYGKTYYEGYMVTGWLQLENKWYYLKSDGSMVTGYYKVGNKTYYFNSSGVMQ
;
A
#
# COMPACT_ATOMS: atom_id res chain seq x y z
N TRP A 1 39.55 -28.63 21.97
CA TRP A 1 39.82 -27.51 21.11
C TRP A 1 41.28 -27.11 21.14
N GLN A 2 41.87 -26.87 19.94
CA GLN A 2 43.26 -26.43 19.78
C GLN A 2 43.31 -25.25 18.80
N GLU A 3 44.01 -24.19 19.17
CA GLU A 3 44.30 -23.08 18.27
C GLU A 3 45.66 -23.30 17.62
N ILE A 4 45.68 -23.35 16.30
CA ILE A 4 46.92 -23.54 15.51
C ILE A 4 46.93 -22.48 14.41
N ASN A 5 47.96 -21.64 14.42
CA ASN A 5 48.12 -20.52 13.45
C ASN A 5 46.86 -19.62 13.32
N GLY A 6 46.25 -19.28 14.45
CA GLY A 6 45.03 -18.42 14.49
C GLY A 6 43.75 -19.10 14.02
N LYS A 7 43.75 -20.41 13.80
CA LYS A 7 42.56 -21.20 13.48
C LYS A 7 42.26 -22.21 14.58
N TRP A 8 40.98 -22.41 14.88
CA TRP A 8 40.55 -23.39 15.87
C TRP A 8 40.21 -24.71 15.20
N TYR A 9 40.66 -25.80 15.84
CA TYR A 9 40.45 -27.20 15.43
C TYR A 9 39.90 -27.99 16.61
N TYR A 10 39.12 -29.03 16.32
CA TYR A 10 38.70 -29.98 17.34
C TYR A 10 39.35 -31.34 17.08
N LEU A 11 40.12 -31.79 18.04
CA LEU A 11 40.73 -33.13 18.05
C LEU A 11 39.90 -34.00 19.01
N SER A 12 39.52 -35.21 18.58
CA SER A 12 38.72 -36.11 19.40
C SER A 12 39.46 -36.47 20.71
N THR A 13 38.73 -36.43 21.81
CA THR A 13 39.26 -36.69 23.16
C THR A 13 39.10 -38.15 23.58
N GLY A 14 38.76 -39.02 22.63
CA GLY A 14 38.54 -40.45 22.79
C GLY A 14 37.88 -40.98 21.53
N VAL A 15 37.25 -42.17 21.61
CA VAL A 15 36.48 -42.71 20.48
C VAL A 15 35.16 -41.96 20.35
N MET A 16 34.98 -41.18 19.29
CA MET A 16 33.75 -40.48 19.00
C MET A 16 33.09 -41.04 17.73
N LYS A 17 31.76 -41.25 17.76
CA LYS A 17 30.97 -41.60 16.58
C LYS A 17 30.07 -40.40 16.19
N ILE A 18 30.33 -39.84 15.01
CA ILE A 18 29.60 -38.67 14.50
C ILE A 18 29.13 -38.99 13.08
N TYR A 19 27.82 -39.02 12.86
CA TYR A 19 27.16 -39.34 11.56
C TYR A 19 27.75 -40.60 10.90
N GLY A 20 27.90 -41.68 11.69
CA GLY A 20 28.36 -42.97 11.20
C GLY A 20 29.89 -43.06 10.97
N LYS A 21 30.64 -41.98 11.12
CA LYS A 21 32.10 -41.97 11.08
C LYS A 21 32.69 -42.11 12.48
N THR A 22 33.66 -42.96 12.63
CA THR A 22 34.39 -43.17 13.92
C THR A 22 35.70 -42.35 13.90
N TYR A 23 35.88 -41.57 14.93
CA TYR A 23 37.11 -40.84 15.20
C TYR A 23 37.75 -41.41 16.45
N TYR A 24 39.02 -41.74 16.35
CA TYR A 24 39.80 -42.17 17.48
C TYR A 24 40.50 -41.01 18.17
N GLU A 25 40.98 -41.18 19.37
CA GLU A 25 41.63 -40.12 20.15
C GLU A 25 42.69 -39.39 19.33
N GLY A 26 42.68 -38.06 19.37
CA GLY A 26 43.58 -37.20 18.62
C GLY A 26 43.22 -36.98 17.16
N TYR A 27 42.20 -37.66 16.62
CA TYR A 27 41.78 -37.44 15.23
C TYR A 27 41.11 -36.08 15.04
N MET A 28 41.52 -35.36 13.99
CA MET A 28 40.92 -34.10 13.61
C MET A 28 39.50 -34.34 13.10
N ILE A 29 38.53 -33.61 13.67
CA ILE A 29 37.11 -33.64 13.27
C ILE A 29 36.92 -32.73 12.08
N THR A 30 36.07 -33.14 11.13
CA THR A 30 35.64 -32.33 9.98
C THR A 30 34.09 -32.47 9.83
N GLY A 31 33.44 -31.44 9.29
CA GLY A 31 31.97 -31.41 9.13
C GLY A 31 31.28 -31.01 10.43
N TRP A 32 30.04 -31.47 10.59
CA TRP A 32 29.19 -31.15 11.75
C TRP A 32 29.68 -31.83 13.02
N LEU A 33 29.80 -31.04 14.08
CA LEU A 33 30.24 -31.51 15.39
C LEU A 33 29.22 -31.09 16.48
N PRO A 34 28.43 -32.04 17.01
CA PRO A 34 27.60 -31.81 18.20
C PRO A 34 28.46 -31.95 19.46
N LEU A 35 28.42 -30.93 20.32
CA LEU A 35 29.06 -30.96 21.66
C LEU A 35 28.04 -30.49 22.71
N GLY A 36 27.45 -31.42 23.44
CA GLY A 36 26.34 -31.14 24.33
C GLY A 36 25.13 -30.64 23.56
N ASN A 37 24.66 -29.43 23.88
CA ASN A 37 23.55 -28.79 23.19
C ASN A 37 24.01 -27.84 22.05
N ASP A 38 25.33 -27.71 21.87
CA ASP A 38 25.90 -26.79 20.89
C ASP A 38 26.33 -27.52 19.61
N TRP A 39 26.14 -26.86 18.48
CA TRP A 39 26.55 -27.36 17.18
C TRP A 39 27.65 -26.47 16.59
N TYR A 40 28.67 -27.13 16.00
CA TYR A 40 29.78 -26.51 15.33
C TYR A 40 29.93 -27.09 13.93
N TYR A 41 30.61 -26.38 13.06
CA TYR A 41 31.00 -26.90 11.75
C TYR A 41 32.48 -26.68 11.53
N LEU A 42 33.21 -27.74 11.13
CA LEU A 42 34.63 -27.71 10.80
C LEU A 42 34.74 -27.92 9.30
N ASN A 43 35.53 -27.08 8.64
CA ASN A 43 35.83 -27.20 7.21
C ASN A 43 36.51 -28.55 6.90
N SER A 44 36.75 -28.82 5.61
CA SER A 44 37.48 -30.01 5.17
C SER A 44 38.96 -30.01 5.64
N ASP A 45 39.53 -28.83 5.92
CA ASP A 45 40.85 -28.65 6.51
C ASP A 45 40.84 -28.75 8.05
N GLY A 46 39.66 -29.03 8.66
CA GLY A 46 39.46 -29.13 10.10
C GLY A 46 39.27 -27.80 10.82
N SER A 47 39.39 -26.65 10.12
CA SER A 47 39.24 -25.35 10.75
C SER A 47 37.79 -25.06 11.11
N MET A 48 37.56 -24.53 12.32
CA MET A 48 36.22 -24.11 12.80
C MET A 48 35.71 -22.93 12.02
N VAL A 49 34.45 -22.98 11.58
CA VAL A 49 33.81 -21.84 10.91
C VAL A 49 33.18 -20.88 11.92
N THR A 50 33.12 -19.58 11.55
CA THR A 50 32.42 -18.51 12.26
C THR A 50 31.68 -17.61 11.25
N GLY A 51 30.76 -16.80 11.74
CA GLY A 51 30.02 -15.88 10.90
C GLY A 51 28.91 -16.55 10.08
N LEU A 52 28.46 -15.87 9.03
CA LEU A 52 27.46 -16.37 8.09
C LEU A 52 28.10 -17.36 7.12
N GLN A 53 27.55 -18.56 7.02
CA GLN A 53 28.13 -19.66 6.22
C GLN A 53 27.04 -20.41 5.45
N THR A 54 27.36 -20.81 4.23
CA THR A 54 26.56 -21.80 3.49
C THR A 54 27.22 -23.15 3.64
N VAL A 55 26.49 -24.11 4.23
CA VAL A 55 26.93 -25.47 4.38
C VAL A 55 25.97 -26.38 3.62
N GLY A 56 26.47 -27.02 2.56
CA GLY A 56 25.59 -27.70 1.60
C GLY A 56 24.68 -26.67 0.92
N ASN A 57 23.36 -26.91 0.98
CA ASN A 57 22.33 -26.02 0.41
C ASN A 57 21.72 -25.07 1.43
N ASN A 58 22.17 -25.07 2.68
CA ASN A 58 21.57 -24.32 3.76
C ASN A 58 22.47 -23.22 4.29
N PHE A 59 21.86 -22.15 4.76
CA PHE A 59 22.54 -20.98 5.30
C PHE A 59 22.48 -20.97 6.83
N TYR A 60 23.60 -20.74 7.48
CA TYR A 60 23.77 -20.79 8.94
C TYR A 60 24.51 -19.57 9.46
N TYR A 61 24.38 -19.33 10.75
CA TYR A 61 25.22 -18.37 11.46
C TYR A 61 25.91 -19.06 12.64
N PHE A 62 27.22 -18.91 12.69
CA PHE A 62 28.06 -19.34 13.80
C PHE A 62 28.63 -18.11 14.50
N ASN A 63 28.47 -18.03 15.81
CA ASN A 63 29.04 -16.91 16.57
C ASN A 63 30.57 -16.94 16.58
N ALA A 64 31.21 -15.94 17.26
CA ALA A 64 32.65 -15.86 17.34
C ALA A 64 33.31 -17.09 18.00
N SER A 65 32.60 -17.85 18.83
CA SER A 65 33.05 -19.10 19.44
C SER A 65 32.75 -20.32 18.57
N GLY A 66 32.27 -20.14 17.32
CA GLY A 66 31.93 -21.22 16.39
C GLY A 66 30.59 -21.92 16.69
N LYS A 67 29.82 -21.49 17.66
CA LYS A 67 28.52 -22.08 17.99
C LYS A 67 27.44 -21.66 16.98
N MET A 68 26.75 -22.64 16.39
CA MET A 68 25.59 -22.38 15.53
C MET A 68 24.51 -21.64 16.31
N GLN A 69 23.96 -20.62 15.71
CA GLN A 69 22.92 -19.79 16.30
C GLN A 69 21.54 -20.07 15.68
N THR A 70 20.49 -19.87 16.48
CA THR A 70 19.08 -19.98 16.10
C THR A 70 18.34 -18.71 16.49
N GLY A 71 17.11 -18.53 16.01
CA GLY A 71 16.29 -17.36 16.29
C GLY A 71 16.78 -16.10 15.57
N TRP A 72 16.45 -14.95 16.13
CA TRP A 72 16.82 -13.65 15.58
C TRP A 72 18.30 -13.33 15.80
N GLN A 73 18.99 -12.93 14.72
CA GLN A 73 20.40 -12.55 14.75
C GLN A 73 20.60 -11.20 14.03
N GLY A 74 21.10 -10.20 14.76
CA GLY A 74 21.52 -8.91 14.23
C GLY A 74 23.00 -8.95 13.84
N ILE A 75 23.31 -8.88 12.55
CA ILE A 75 24.66 -9.01 12.02
C ILE A 75 24.91 -7.86 11.05
N ASN A 76 25.93 -7.03 11.31
CA ASN A 76 26.30 -5.87 10.47
C ASN A 76 25.08 -4.98 10.15
N ASN A 77 24.28 -4.61 11.16
CA ASN A 77 23.06 -3.79 11.05
C ASN A 77 21.96 -4.40 10.15
N LYS A 78 21.99 -5.71 9.97
CA LYS A 78 20.97 -6.47 9.24
C LYS A 78 20.40 -7.55 10.13
N TRP A 79 19.08 -7.80 10.03
CA TRP A 79 18.42 -8.85 10.77
C TRP A 79 18.28 -10.11 9.91
N TYR A 80 18.48 -11.25 10.55
CA TYR A 80 18.31 -12.60 10.01
C TYR A 80 17.50 -13.43 11.00
N TYR A 81 16.84 -14.44 10.51
CA TYR A 81 16.17 -15.41 11.35
C TYR A 81 16.58 -16.82 10.97
N PHE A 82 16.97 -17.60 11.97
CA PHE A 82 17.36 -18.99 11.83
C PHE A 82 16.36 -19.84 12.63
N ASP A 83 15.79 -20.87 12.01
CA ASP A 83 14.87 -21.76 12.69
C ASP A 83 15.57 -22.61 13.78
N ASN A 84 14.81 -23.52 14.43
CA ASN A 84 15.37 -24.37 15.49
C ASN A 84 16.45 -25.35 14.99
N GLY A 85 16.52 -25.62 13.69
CA GLY A 85 17.57 -26.39 13.04
C GLY A 85 18.79 -25.55 12.65
N GLY A 86 18.76 -24.23 12.90
CA GLY A 86 19.78 -23.28 12.50
C GLY A 86 19.70 -22.85 11.04
N TYR A 87 18.63 -23.21 10.32
CA TYR A 87 18.47 -22.86 8.90
C TYR A 87 18.00 -21.42 8.73
N GLY A 88 18.77 -20.62 8.01
CA GLY A 88 18.40 -19.25 7.64
C GLY A 88 17.15 -19.20 6.79
N GLN A 89 16.22 -18.33 7.15
CA GLN A 89 14.90 -18.26 6.52
C GLN A 89 14.89 -17.31 5.32
N LYS A 90 14.08 -17.65 4.31
CA LYS A 90 13.76 -16.83 3.12
C LYS A 90 12.26 -16.72 2.89
N GLY A 91 11.86 -15.71 2.10
CA GLY A 91 10.46 -15.50 1.74
C GLY A 91 9.59 -15.10 2.92
N TRP A 92 8.31 -15.41 2.83
CA TRP A 92 7.32 -15.09 3.85
C TRP A 92 7.48 -15.97 5.07
N GLN A 93 7.54 -15.35 6.25
CA GLN A 93 7.61 -16.03 7.53
C GLN A 93 6.64 -15.40 8.54
N MET A 94 5.94 -16.25 9.28
CA MET A 94 5.13 -15.81 10.43
C MET A 94 5.89 -16.19 11.71
N ILE A 95 6.35 -15.19 12.43
CA ILE A 95 7.16 -15.37 13.64
C ILE A 95 6.48 -14.63 14.79
N ALA A 96 6.13 -15.34 15.85
CA ALA A 96 5.43 -14.80 17.02
C ALA A 96 4.18 -13.97 16.65
N GLY A 97 3.38 -14.44 15.67
CA GLY A 97 2.13 -13.81 15.24
C GLY A 97 2.29 -12.59 14.33
N ASN A 98 3.51 -12.26 13.90
CA ASN A 98 3.79 -11.16 12.97
C ASN A 98 4.36 -11.70 11.66
N THR A 99 3.99 -11.05 10.56
CA THR A 99 4.44 -11.43 9.22
C THR A 99 5.67 -10.63 8.85
N TYR A 100 6.69 -11.35 8.37
CA TYR A 100 7.96 -10.84 7.87
C TYR A 100 8.22 -11.37 6.46
N TYR A 101 9.14 -10.74 5.78
CA TYR A 101 9.70 -11.25 4.53
C TYR A 101 11.22 -11.22 4.59
N PHE A 102 11.84 -12.32 4.20
CA PHE A 102 13.30 -12.42 4.10
C PHE A 102 13.70 -12.50 2.63
N LEU A 103 14.61 -11.64 2.23
CA LEU A 103 15.13 -11.55 0.86
C LEU A 103 15.91 -12.83 0.48
N ASP A 104 16.24 -12.98 -0.79
CA ASP A 104 17.09 -14.09 -1.25
C ASP A 104 18.47 -14.11 -0.60
N SER A 105 18.93 -12.95 -0.08
CA SER A 105 20.13 -12.79 0.74
C SER A 105 19.94 -13.20 2.21
N TYR A 106 18.77 -13.77 2.59
CA TYR A 106 18.35 -14.13 3.95
C TYR A 106 18.15 -12.93 4.90
N GLN A 107 18.32 -11.70 4.42
CA GLN A 107 18.13 -10.50 5.21
C GLN A 107 16.64 -10.20 5.37
N MET A 108 16.23 -9.77 6.56
CA MET A 108 14.88 -9.28 6.80
C MET A 108 14.61 -8.04 5.96
N ALA A 109 13.49 -8.03 5.24
CA ALA A 109 13.04 -6.90 4.45
C ALA A 109 12.51 -5.76 5.33
N THR A 110 12.78 -4.51 4.94
CA THR A 110 12.23 -3.29 5.51
C THR A 110 11.86 -2.32 4.39
N GLY A 111 10.98 -1.35 4.68
CA GLY A 111 10.50 -0.40 3.68
C GLY A 111 9.59 -1.03 2.61
N PHE A 112 9.48 -0.36 1.49
CA PHE A 112 8.72 -0.89 0.34
C PHE A 112 9.44 -2.04 -0.33
N GLN A 113 8.70 -3.11 -0.60
CA GLN A 113 9.17 -4.30 -1.31
C GLN A 113 8.18 -4.70 -2.39
N GLU A 114 8.69 -4.99 -3.58
CA GLU A 114 7.95 -5.61 -4.68
C GLU A 114 8.08 -7.12 -4.59
N ILE A 115 6.98 -7.83 -4.33
CA ILE A 115 6.99 -9.29 -4.16
C ILE A 115 5.88 -9.86 -5.03
N SER A 116 6.25 -10.66 -6.01
CA SER A 116 5.32 -11.30 -6.96
C SER A 116 4.32 -10.30 -7.59
N GLY A 117 4.83 -9.13 -8.04
CA GLY A 117 4.06 -8.09 -8.72
C GLY A 117 3.13 -7.27 -7.81
N ASN A 118 3.24 -7.40 -6.50
CA ASN A 118 2.53 -6.58 -5.52
C ASN A 118 3.52 -5.83 -4.63
N THR A 119 3.17 -4.62 -4.24
CA THR A 119 3.97 -3.81 -3.31
C THR A 119 3.49 -4.01 -1.88
N TYR A 120 4.43 -4.22 -0.98
CA TYR A 120 4.24 -4.33 0.47
C TYR A 120 5.09 -3.29 1.18
N PHE A 121 4.77 -3.01 2.43
CA PHE A 121 5.62 -2.19 3.28
C PHE A 121 5.92 -2.92 4.59
N PHE A 122 7.21 -3.05 4.88
CA PHE A 122 7.72 -3.59 6.13
C PHE A 122 8.29 -2.45 6.97
N SER A 123 7.89 -2.39 8.23
CA SER A 123 8.29 -1.31 9.13
C SER A 123 9.82 -1.15 9.17
N THR A 124 10.29 0.09 9.09
CA THR A 124 11.72 0.44 9.08
C THR A 124 12.28 0.69 10.49
N GLY A 125 11.47 0.48 11.50
CA GLY A 125 11.78 0.69 12.92
C GLY A 125 10.50 0.60 13.73
N VAL A 126 10.48 1.18 14.93
CA VAL A 126 9.26 1.26 15.74
C VAL A 126 8.35 2.35 15.17
N MET A 127 7.21 1.96 14.62
CA MET A 127 6.20 2.86 14.06
C MET A 127 4.89 2.70 14.83
N LYS A 128 4.26 3.82 15.20
CA LYS A 128 2.91 3.84 15.80
C LYS A 128 1.92 4.38 14.76
N ILE A 129 1.00 3.55 14.31
CA ILE A 129 0.03 3.89 13.27
C ILE A 129 -1.36 3.52 13.79
N TYR A 130 -2.25 4.50 13.95
CA TYR A 130 -3.63 4.31 14.43
C TYR A 130 -3.72 3.43 15.68
N GLY A 131 -2.87 3.69 16.68
CA GLY A 131 -2.86 2.96 17.94
C GLY A 131 -2.20 1.58 17.90
N LYS A 132 -1.81 1.08 16.71
CA LYS A 132 -1.06 -0.16 16.54
C LYS A 132 0.45 0.15 16.48
N THR A 133 1.24 -0.62 17.20
CA THR A 133 2.70 -0.54 17.15
C THR A 133 3.25 -1.60 16.21
N TYR A 134 4.04 -1.16 15.25
CA TYR A 134 4.81 -2.02 14.36
C TYR A 134 6.28 -1.92 14.76
N TYR A 135 6.91 -3.05 14.94
CA TYR A 135 8.36 -3.13 15.15
C TYR A 135 9.06 -3.37 13.81
N GLU A 136 10.36 -3.14 13.75
CA GLU A 136 11.15 -3.28 12.52
C GLU A 136 10.88 -4.63 11.83
N GLY A 137 10.66 -4.58 10.51
CA GLY A 137 10.37 -5.76 9.69
C GLY A 137 8.92 -6.25 9.72
N TYR A 138 8.03 -5.70 10.58
CA TYR A 138 6.61 -6.10 10.58
C TYR A 138 5.92 -5.63 9.31
N MET A 139 5.20 -6.54 8.64
CA MET A 139 4.34 -6.17 7.51
C MET A 139 3.23 -5.23 7.97
N VAL A 140 3.11 -4.09 7.29
CA VAL A 140 2.07 -3.09 7.57
C VAL A 140 0.79 -3.42 6.82
N THR A 141 -0.36 -3.26 7.48
CA THR A 141 -1.71 -3.36 6.92
C THR A 141 -2.53 -2.12 7.32
N GLY A 142 -3.52 -1.77 6.51
CA GLY A 142 -4.33 -0.57 6.74
C GLY A 142 -3.63 0.71 6.29
N TRP A 143 -3.96 1.83 6.92
CA TRP A 143 -3.41 3.13 6.60
C TRP A 143 -1.96 3.27 7.03
N LEU A 144 -1.14 3.89 6.17
CA LEU A 144 0.25 4.24 6.42
C LEU A 144 0.49 5.68 5.98
N THR A 145 1.11 6.48 6.86
CA THR A 145 1.60 7.82 6.51
C THR A 145 3.12 7.81 6.47
N LEU A 146 3.68 8.35 5.39
CA LEU A 146 5.12 8.58 5.24
C LEU A 146 5.35 10.03 4.80
N GLY A 147 5.80 10.87 5.71
CA GLY A 147 5.81 12.31 5.50
C GLY A 147 4.39 12.84 5.33
N SER A 148 4.10 13.52 4.20
CA SER A 148 2.76 14.01 3.84
C SER A 148 1.93 13.00 3.05
N ASP A 149 2.52 11.89 2.62
CA ASP A 149 1.88 10.92 1.74
C ASP A 149 1.12 9.86 2.53
N TRP A 150 -0.08 9.54 2.05
CA TRP A 150 -0.93 8.50 2.60
C TRP A 150 -1.03 7.32 1.66
N TYR A 151 -0.92 6.11 2.24
CA TYR A 151 -1.05 4.83 1.55
C TYR A 151 -2.06 3.95 2.27
N TYR A 152 -2.62 3.00 1.55
CA TYR A 152 -3.44 1.97 2.17
C TYR A 152 -3.00 0.57 1.71
N PHE A 153 -2.84 -0.33 2.67
CA PHE A 153 -2.53 -1.74 2.45
C PHE A 153 -3.72 -2.59 2.89
N ASP A 154 -4.13 -3.53 2.07
CA ASP A 154 -5.22 -4.44 2.42
C ASP A 154 -4.85 -5.35 3.60
N ASN A 155 -5.76 -6.23 4.00
CA ASN A 155 -5.52 -7.17 5.11
C ASN A 155 -4.47 -8.24 4.78
N THR A 156 -4.07 -8.38 3.51
CA THR A 156 -2.96 -9.24 3.07
C THR A 156 -1.63 -8.48 2.96
N GLY A 157 -1.63 -7.19 3.27
CA GLY A 157 -0.47 -6.30 3.20
C GLY A 157 -0.17 -5.75 1.80
N LYS A 158 -1.05 -5.95 0.80
CA LYS A 158 -0.86 -5.41 -0.55
C LYS A 158 -1.26 -3.94 -0.60
N ARG A 159 -0.38 -3.10 -1.15
CA ARG A 159 -0.65 -1.69 -1.39
C ARG A 159 -1.75 -1.51 -2.43
N LEU A 160 -2.73 -0.67 -2.12
CA LEU A 160 -3.81 -0.34 -3.05
C LEU A 160 -3.40 0.77 -4.03
N THR A 161 -3.95 0.69 -5.26
CA THR A 161 -3.86 1.70 -6.32
C THR A 161 -5.23 1.87 -7.00
N GLY A 162 -5.43 2.96 -7.73
CA GLY A 162 -6.69 3.26 -8.42
C GLY A 162 -7.81 3.68 -7.47
N LEU A 163 -9.05 3.58 -7.95
CA LEU A 163 -10.25 3.83 -7.14
C LEU A 163 -10.53 2.66 -6.21
N GLN A 164 -10.54 2.91 -4.91
CA GLN A 164 -10.70 1.89 -3.88
C GLN A 164 -11.72 2.30 -2.83
N LYS A 165 -12.58 1.38 -2.46
CA LYS A 165 -13.51 1.57 -1.35
C LYS A 165 -12.87 1.03 -0.07
N VAL A 166 -12.59 1.94 0.88
CA VAL A 166 -12.05 1.61 2.20
C VAL A 166 -13.11 1.97 3.24
N GLY A 167 -13.65 0.97 3.90
CA GLY A 167 -14.85 1.14 4.72
C GLY A 167 -16.03 1.60 3.87
N ASN A 168 -16.66 2.71 4.25
CA ASN A 168 -17.79 3.29 3.53
C ASN A 168 -17.42 4.38 2.52
N ASN A 169 -16.13 4.74 2.43
CA ASN A 169 -15.66 5.86 1.62
C ASN A 169 -14.90 5.39 0.39
N LEU A 170 -15.05 6.13 -0.71
CA LEU A 170 -14.23 5.97 -1.91
C LEU A 170 -12.96 6.82 -1.76
N PHE A 171 -11.81 6.23 -2.15
CA PHE A 171 -10.51 6.90 -2.25
C PHE A 171 -9.92 6.67 -3.64
N TYR A 172 -9.01 7.53 -4.02
CA TYR A 172 -8.20 7.32 -5.21
C TYR A 172 -6.72 7.32 -4.82
N PHE A 173 -6.03 6.25 -5.20
CA PHE A 173 -4.58 6.11 -5.05
C PHE A 173 -3.94 6.11 -6.44
N ASN A 174 -2.93 6.93 -6.66
CA ASN A 174 -2.20 6.92 -7.93
C ASN A 174 -1.41 5.60 -8.12
N ASP A 175 -0.70 5.46 -9.24
CA ASP A 175 0.06 4.23 -9.56
C ASP A 175 1.18 3.93 -8.54
N SER A 176 1.71 4.96 -7.87
CA SER A 176 2.65 4.77 -6.76
C SER A 176 1.97 4.51 -5.41
N GLY A 177 0.63 4.34 -5.39
CA GLY A 177 -0.17 4.06 -4.20
C GLY A 177 -0.42 5.26 -3.29
N LYS A 178 -0.04 6.48 -3.68
CA LYS A 178 -0.31 7.68 -2.88
C LYS A 178 -1.77 8.11 -3.03
N MET A 179 -2.45 8.32 -1.90
CA MET A 179 -3.81 8.86 -1.86
C MET A 179 -3.84 10.24 -2.50
N GLN A 180 -4.84 10.46 -3.35
CA GLN A 180 -5.04 11.72 -4.05
C GLN A 180 -6.25 12.48 -3.51
N THR A 181 -6.18 13.81 -3.57
CA THR A 181 -7.25 14.75 -3.21
C THR A 181 -7.60 15.65 -4.40
N GLY A 182 -8.65 16.43 -4.27
CA GLY A 182 -9.10 17.33 -5.33
C GLY A 182 -9.71 16.62 -6.54
N TRP A 183 -9.63 17.27 -7.69
CA TRP A 183 -10.16 16.74 -8.93
C TRP A 183 -9.28 15.64 -9.53
N GLN A 184 -9.91 14.51 -9.83
CA GLN A 184 -9.24 13.36 -10.46
C GLN A 184 -10.05 12.86 -11.66
N LYS A 185 -9.40 12.64 -12.79
CA LYS A 185 -10.00 12.07 -13.98
C LYS A 185 -9.55 10.62 -14.14
N VAL A 186 -10.46 9.68 -13.90
CA VAL A 186 -10.17 8.25 -13.96
C VAL A 186 -11.09 7.61 -14.99
N SER A 187 -10.55 6.86 -15.95
CA SER A 187 -11.32 6.23 -17.04
C SER A 187 -12.32 7.17 -17.70
N ASN A 188 -11.89 8.38 -18.03
CA ASN A 188 -12.70 9.44 -18.67
C ASN A 188 -13.89 9.96 -17.82
N LYS A 189 -13.94 9.67 -16.52
CA LYS A 189 -14.91 10.19 -15.57
C LYS A 189 -14.24 11.11 -14.57
N TRP A 190 -14.87 12.23 -14.23
CA TRP A 190 -14.40 13.15 -13.20
C TRP A 190 -14.93 12.74 -11.83
N TYR A 191 -14.04 12.81 -10.84
CA TYR A 191 -14.29 12.61 -9.41
C TYR A 191 -13.73 13.79 -8.64
N TYR A 192 -14.27 14.04 -7.47
CA TYR A 192 -13.69 14.99 -6.54
C TYR A 192 -13.50 14.35 -5.17
N PHE A 193 -12.30 14.47 -4.64
CA PHE A 193 -11.93 13.98 -3.32
C PHE A 193 -11.63 15.19 -2.42
N ASP A 194 -12.23 15.24 -1.23
CA ASP A 194 -11.95 16.31 -0.29
C ASP A 194 -10.52 16.21 0.29
N ASP A 195 -10.15 17.14 1.18
CA ASP A 195 -8.81 17.20 1.77
C ASP A 195 -8.46 15.97 2.63
N SER A 196 -9.47 15.22 3.05
CA SER A 196 -9.32 13.94 3.75
C SER A 196 -9.25 12.74 2.79
N GLY A 197 -9.34 12.98 1.47
CA GLY A 197 -9.34 11.95 0.43
C GLY A 197 -10.69 11.27 0.20
N TYR A 198 -11.79 11.74 0.81
CA TYR A 198 -13.11 11.13 0.62
C TYR A 198 -13.74 11.55 -0.70
N GLY A 199 -14.10 10.58 -1.54
CA GLY A 199 -14.87 10.80 -2.76
C GLY A 199 -16.22 11.44 -2.46
N GLN A 200 -16.60 12.47 -3.23
CA GLN A 200 -17.81 13.24 -3.00
C GLN A 200 -18.98 12.72 -3.83
N SER A 201 -20.19 12.73 -3.25
CA SER A 201 -21.46 12.39 -3.91
C SER A 201 -22.52 13.43 -3.61
N GLY A 202 -23.59 13.50 -4.45
CA GLY A 202 -24.66 14.50 -4.34
C GLY A 202 -24.20 15.89 -4.79
N TRP A 203 -24.93 16.92 -4.36
CA TRP A 203 -24.59 18.31 -4.63
C TRP A 203 -23.38 18.76 -3.81
N LYS A 204 -22.39 19.35 -4.51
CA LYS A 204 -21.20 19.93 -3.89
C LYS A 204 -20.92 21.30 -4.46
N LYS A 205 -20.75 22.28 -3.57
CA LYS A 205 -20.29 23.61 -3.93
C LYS A 205 -18.76 23.63 -3.86
N LEU A 206 -18.12 23.77 -5.00
CA LEU A 206 -16.67 23.86 -5.11
C LEU A 206 -16.29 25.22 -5.70
N GLY A 207 -15.61 26.03 -4.93
CA GLY A 207 -15.42 27.44 -5.26
C GLY A 207 -16.78 28.16 -5.30
N ASN A 208 -17.05 28.87 -6.40
CA ASN A 208 -18.28 29.67 -6.59
C ASN A 208 -19.39 28.95 -7.37
N THR A 209 -19.25 27.65 -7.65
CA THR A 209 -20.23 26.91 -8.45
C THR A 209 -20.64 25.59 -7.80
N TRP A 210 -21.75 25.03 -8.30
CA TRP A 210 -22.27 23.77 -7.86
C TRP A 210 -22.01 22.69 -8.90
N PHE A 211 -21.67 21.49 -8.41
CA PHE A 211 -21.52 20.24 -9.15
C PHE A 211 -22.45 19.18 -8.56
N TYR A 212 -22.77 18.19 -9.35
CA TYR A 212 -23.49 17.04 -8.87
C TYR A 212 -22.75 15.75 -9.19
N PHE A 213 -22.53 14.93 -8.17
CA PHE A 213 -21.89 13.61 -8.28
C PHE A 213 -22.92 12.53 -8.01
N ASN A 214 -22.98 11.49 -8.86
CA ASN A 214 -23.89 10.38 -8.69
C ASN A 214 -23.50 9.48 -7.49
N SER A 215 -24.27 8.39 -7.27
CA SER A 215 -23.98 7.42 -6.21
C SER A 215 -22.70 6.62 -6.43
N GLN A 216 -22.12 6.65 -7.64
CA GLN A 216 -20.81 6.10 -7.98
C GLN A 216 -19.70 7.16 -7.88
N TYR A 217 -19.99 8.31 -7.25
CA TYR A 217 -19.06 9.44 -7.05
C TYR A 217 -18.59 10.12 -8.35
N GLN A 218 -19.23 9.84 -9.50
CA GLN A 218 -18.89 10.42 -10.79
C GLN A 218 -19.60 11.75 -10.98
N MET A 219 -18.88 12.79 -11.42
CA MET A 219 -19.47 14.08 -11.81
C MET A 219 -20.40 13.88 -13.01
N LEU A 220 -21.59 14.44 -12.91
CA LEU A 220 -22.57 14.42 -13.99
C LEU A 220 -22.51 15.69 -14.82
N THR A 221 -22.91 15.56 -16.09
CA THR A 221 -23.04 16.65 -17.08
C THR A 221 -24.36 16.50 -17.84
N GLY A 222 -24.76 17.56 -18.55
CA GLY A 222 -26.01 17.60 -19.32
C GLY A 222 -27.24 17.73 -18.44
N TRP A 223 -28.40 17.38 -19.00
CA TRP A 223 -29.67 17.40 -18.28
C TRP A 223 -29.73 16.27 -17.23
N GLN A 224 -30.04 16.66 -15.99
CA GLN A 224 -30.17 15.73 -14.87
C GLN A 224 -31.47 15.98 -14.10
N ARG A 225 -32.20 14.91 -13.80
CA ARG A 225 -33.39 14.98 -12.93
C ARG A 225 -33.01 14.53 -11.52
N ILE A 226 -32.93 15.51 -10.61
CA ILE A 226 -32.49 15.30 -9.23
C ILE A 226 -33.61 15.69 -8.28
N ASN A 227 -34.04 14.78 -7.43
CA ASN A 227 -35.15 15.00 -6.49
C ASN A 227 -36.43 15.59 -7.17
N GLY A 228 -36.76 15.08 -8.37
CA GLY A 228 -37.93 15.50 -9.13
C GLY A 228 -37.80 16.76 -9.95
N LYS A 229 -36.75 17.54 -9.79
CA LYS A 229 -36.46 18.77 -10.54
C LYS A 229 -35.38 18.53 -11.61
N TRP A 230 -35.47 19.25 -12.74
CA TRP A 230 -34.49 19.21 -13.79
C TRP A 230 -33.42 20.29 -13.59
N TYR A 231 -32.18 19.95 -13.86
CA TYR A 231 -30.99 20.80 -13.82
C TYR A 231 -30.18 20.59 -15.08
N TYR A 232 -29.45 21.61 -15.50
CA TYR A 232 -28.45 21.44 -16.55
C TYR A 232 -27.05 21.68 -16.00
N LEU A 233 -26.20 20.67 -16.14
CA LEU A 233 -24.81 20.69 -15.76
C LEU A 233 -24.00 20.80 -17.06
N SER A 234 -23.18 21.83 -17.19
CA SER A 234 -22.44 22.10 -18.43
C SER A 234 -21.68 20.90 -18.96
N THR A 235 -21.78 20.65 -20.26
CA THR A 235 -21.12 19.50 -20.93
C THR A 235 -19.69 19.82 -21.39
N GLY A 236 -19.23 21.04 -21.20
CA GLY A 236 -17.93 21.55 -21.58
C GLY A 236 -17.84 23.04 -21.31
N VAL A 237 -16.95 23.73 -22.01
CA VAL A 237 -16.87 25.20 -21.92
C VAL A 237 -18.03 25.80 -22.70
N MET A 238 -18.89 26.54 -22.01
CA MET A 238 -20.04 27.25 -22.57
C MET A 238 -20.00 28.72 -22.15
N GLU A 239 -20.22 29.61 -23.11
CA GLU A 239 -20.40 31.02 -22.82
C GLU A 239 -21.87 31.38 -22.96
N ILE A 240 -22.46 31.90 -21.88
CA ILE A 240 -23.88 32.26 -21.82
C ILE A 240 -24.00 33.64 -21.19
N TYR A 241 -24.44 34.63 -21.98
CA TYR A 241 -24.59 36.02 -21.54
C TYR A 241 -23.36 36.59 -20.80
N GLY A 242 -22.18 36.38 -21.37
CA GLY A 242 -20.92 36.87 -20.81
C GLY A 242 -20.42 36.11 -19.56
N LYS A 243 -21.06 35.01 -19.24
CA LYS A 243 -20.62 34.11 -18.16
C LYS A 243 -20.10 32.81 -18.74
N THR A 244 -18.88 32.44 -18.37
CA THR A 244 -18.26 31.16 -18.77
C THR A 244 -18.63 30.06 -17.79
N TYR A 245 -19.15 28.96 -18.29
CA TYR A 245 -19.40 27.71 -17.57
C TYR A 245 -18.41 26.67 -18.07
N TYR A 246 -17.75 25.98 -17.14
CA TYR A 246 -16.90 24.85 -17.43
C TYR A 246 -17.62 23.54 -17.22
N GLU A 247 -17.06 22.44 -17.72
CA GLU A 247 -17.66 21.09 -17.59
C GLU A 247 -18.12 20.78 -16.17
N GLY A 248 -19.37 20.33 -16.03
CA GLY A 248 -20.00 20.00 -14.75
C GLY A 248 -20.60 21.17 -13.97
N TYR A 249 -20.36 22.42 -14.38
CA TYR A 249 -20.95 23.60 -13.69
C TYR A 249 -22.47 23.61 -13.80
N MET A 250 -23.15 23.80 -12.67
CA MET A 250 -24.60 24.03 -12.65
C MET A 250 -24.93 25.36 -13.35
N VAL A 251 -25.72 25.30 -14.41
CA VAL A 251 -26.15 26.48 -15.17
C VAL A 251 -27.34 27.15 -14.48
N THR A 252 -27.36 28.48 -14.50
CA THR A 252 -28.47 29.31 -13.98
C THR A 252 -28.78 30.42 -14.99
N GLY A 253 -30.03 30.88 -14.98
CA GLY A 253 -30.47 31.91 -15.93
C GLY A 253 -30.89 31.30 -17.27
N TRP A 254 -30.84 32.13 -18.32
CA TRP A 254 -31.17 31.71 -19.67
C TRP A 254 -30.18 30.70 -20.22
N LEU A 255 -30.67 29.63 -20.85
CA LEU A 255 -29.91 28.60 -21.53
C LEU A 255 -30.48 28.33 -22.92
N GLN A 256 -29.66 28.46 -23.94
CA GLN A 256 -30.02 28.09 -25.32
C GLN A 256 -29.31 26.78 -25.69
N LEU A 257 -30.08 25.77 -26.08
CA LEU A 257 -29.58 24.51 -26.61
C LEU A 257 -30.38 24.14 -27.86
N GLU A 258 -29.69 23.85 -28.98
CA GLU A 258 -30.31 23.41 -30.24
C GLU A 258 -31.49 24.29 -30.68
N ASN A 259 -31.30 25.61 -30.64
CA ASN A 259 -32.36 26.61 -30.94
C ASN A 259 -33.55 26.62 -29.99
N LYS A 260 -33.52 25.94 -28.85
CA LYS A 260 -34.53 25.97 -27.81
C LYS A 260 -34.06 26.77 -26.61
N TRP A 261 -34.95 27.58 -26.05
CA TRP A 261 -34.67 28.39 -24.88
C TRP A 261 -35.24 27.77 -23.62
N TYR A 262 -34.43 27.75 -22.55
CA TYR A 262 -34.78 27.30 -21.22
C TYR A 262 -34.43 28.38 -20.20
N TYR A 263 -35.04 28.32 -19.04
CA TYR A 263 -34.66 29.16 -17.92
C TYR A 263 -34.42 28.33 -16.66
N LEU A 264 -33.23 28.45 -16.08
CA LEU A 264 -32.83 27.80 -14.85
C LEU A 264 -32.86 28.85 -13.72
N LYS A 265 -33.58 28.57 -12.64
CA LYS A 265 -33.63 29.46 -11.48
C LYS A 265 -32.27 29.65 -10.83
N SER A 266 -32.20 30.52 -9.81
CA SER A 266 -30.96 30.71 -9.03
C SER A 266 -30.52 29.45 -8.28
N ASP A 267 -31.45 28.52 -7.96
CA ASP A 267 -31.16 27.20 -7.39
C ASP A 267 -30.81 26.16 -8.47
N GLY A 268 -30.69 26.56 -9.74
CA GLY A 268 -30.41 25.70 -10.90
C GLY A 268 -31.61 24.94 -11.44
N SER A 269 -32.78 24.96 -10.79
CA SER A 269 -33.94 24.18 -11.23
C SER A 269 -34.56 24.78 -12.48
N MET A 270 -34.91 23.93 -13.47
CA MET A 270 -35.54 24.30 -14.71
C MET A 270 -37.00 24.79 -14.45
N VAL A 271 -37.37 25.84 -15.14
CA VAL A 271 -38.74 26.41 -15.09
C VAL A 271 -39.67 25.66 -16.05
N THR A 272 -40.94 25.50 -15.67
CA THR A 272 -42.07 25.10 -16.51
C THR A 272 -43.28 25.96 -16.18
N GLY A 273 -44.21 26.12 -17.14
CA GLY A 273 -45.39 27.01 -16.98
C GLY A 273 -45.04 28.48 -17.12
N TYR A 274 -45.91 29.35 -16.60
CA TYR A 274 -45.68 30.80 -16.61
C TYR A 274 -44.64 31.19 -15.56
N TYR A 275 -43.65 31.96 -15.99
CA TYR A 275 -42.58 32.43 -15.09
C TYR A 275 -42.09 33.82 -15.44
N LYS A 276 -41.96 34.68 -14.43
CA LYS A 276 -41.53 36.08 -14.59
C LYS A 276 -40.01 36.19 -14.52
N VAL A 277 -39.35 36.68 -15.58
CA VAL A 277 -37.94 36.97 -15.62
C VAL A 277 -37.74 38.48 -15.82
N GLY A 278 -37.20 39.16 -14.84
CA GLY A 278 -37.18 40.60 -14.81
C GLY A 278 -38.61 41.17 -14.86
N ASN A 279 -38.91 42.02 -15.84
CA ASN A 279 -40.24 42.65 -16.02
C ASN A 279 -41.14 41.91 -17.02
N LYS A 280 -40.72 40.77 -17.60
CA LYS A 280 -41.46 40.03 -18.61
C LYS A 280 -41.88 38.65 -18.07
N THR A 281 -43.08 38.21 -18.44
CA THR A 281 -43.56 36.87 -18.17
C THR A 281 -43.45 36.02 -19.42
N TYR A 282 -42.87 34.85 -19.28
CA TYR A 282 -42.68 33.86 -20.34
C TYR A 282 -43.44 32.58 -20.02
N TYR A 283 -43.80 31.82 -21.04
CA TYR A 283 -44.39 30.51 -20.86
C TYR A 283 -43.41 29.41 -21.30
N PHE A 284 -43.21 28.43 -20.46
CA PHE A 284 -42.37 27.25 -20.71
C PHE A 284 -43.24 26.00 -20.70
N ASN A 285 -43.17 25.18 -21.73
CA ASN A 285 -43.95 23.94 -21.80
C ASN A 285 -43.49 22.92 -20.72
N SER A 286 -44.12 21.73 -20.68
CA SER A 286 -43.80 20.68 -19.72
C SER A 286 -42.34 20.16 -19.82
N SER A 287 -41.70 20.33 -20.98
CA SER A 287 -40.27 20.01 -21.20
C SER A 287 -39.34 21.18 -20.91
N GLY A 288 -39.86 22.31 -20.39
CA GLY A 288 -39.05 23.51 -20.07
C GLY A 288 -38.72 24.39 -21.27
N VAL A 289 -39.20 24.08 -22.47
CA VAL A 289 -38.93 24.90 -23.66
C VAL A 289 -39.82 26.13 -23.69
N MET A 290 -39.22 27.31 -23.84
CA MET A 290 -39.94 28.59 -23.99
C MET A 290 -40.74 28.58 -25.29
N GLN A 291 -41.99 29.05 -25.22
CA GLN A 291 -42.91 29.16 -26.33
C GLN A 291 -43.06 30.59 -26.82
#